data_a937bddcea7c31d86f896211be4ac239
#
_entry.id   a937bddcea7c31d86f896211be4ac239
#
_cell.length_a   1.000
_cell.length_b   1.000
_cell.length_c   1.000
_cell.angle_alpha   90.00
_cell.angle_beta   90.00
_cell.angle_gamma   90.00
#
_symmetry.space_group_name_H-M   'P 1'
#
loop_
_entity.id
_entity.type
_entity.pdbx_description
1 polymer ?
#
loop_
_entity_poly.entity_id
_entity_poly.type
_entity_poly.pdbx_seq_one_letter_code
_entity_poly.pdbx_strand_id
1 'polypeptide(L)'
;FDYSIGSDIIKRPEFVNDLGVTFDKHLTFNENVVTITNRACKTLGFIMRSSKDFSKFETTICLYKALVRTRLEYASIVWNPSTKINTESTEKVQRRFLKCLVFRLDGVYPQRGFSQGNLLSRFGLMSLETRRKVAGMLFLRSLLNGAIDNPKLLAQITYRIQTIRSRNKDLFYVDKSRTNSLVNSPIS
;
A
#
# COMPACT_ATOMS: atom_id res chain seq x y z
N PHE A 1 -10.24 -21.09 24.40
CA PHE A 1 -11.50 -21.62 23.88
C PHE A 1 -11.25 -22.22 22.51
N ASP A 2 -11.59 -23.50 22.32
CA ASP A 2 -11.57 -24.13 21.02
C ASP A 2 -12.97 -24.03 20.42
N TYR A 3 -13.04 -23.57 19.17
CA TYR A 3 -14.30 -23.52 18.43
C TYR A 3 -14.52 -24.84 17.72
N SER A 4 -15.75 -25.34 17.75
CA SER A 4 -16.16 -26.57 17.07
C SER A 4 -17.36 -26.31 16.17
N ILE A 5 -17.43 -27.01 15.05
CA ILE A 5 -18.62 -27.11 14.19
C ILE A 5 -19.06 -28.58 14.25
N GLY A 6 -20.16 -28.86 14.93
CA GLY A 6 -20.55 -30.24 15.22
C GLY A 6 -19.53 -30.94 16.08
N SER A 7 -18.97 -32.05 15.58
CA SER A 7 -17.91 -32.86 16.25
C SER A 7 -16.49 -32.39 15.93
N ASP A 8 -16.30 -31.48 14.95
CA ASP A 8 -14.99 -31.12 14.44
C ASP A 8 -14.45 -29.88 15.13
N ILE A 9 -13.24 -29.97 15.67
CA ILE A 9 -12.52 -28.87 16.31
C ILE A 9 -11.89 -28.01 15.19
N ILE A 10 -12.22 -26.71 15.18
CA ILE A 10 -11.66 -25.77 14.21
C ILE A 10 -10.21 -25.46 14.60
N LYS A 11 -9.27 -25.86 13.76
CA LYS A 11 -7.85 -25.52 13.92
C LYS A 11 -7.67 -24.02 13.74
N ARG A 12 -6.86 -23.39 14.59
CA ARG A 12 -6.44 -21.98 14.46
C ARG A 12 -5.10 -21.93 13.73
N PRO A 13 -5.08 -21.70 12.42
CA PRO A 13 -3.82 -21.56 11.71
C PRO A 13 -3.11 -20.26 12.12
N GLU A 14 -1.78 -20.22 12.00
CA GLU A 14 -0.99 -19.00 12.22
C GLU A 14 -1.28 -17.91 11.16
N PHE A 15 -1.62 -18.35 9.95
CA PHE A 15 -1.93 -17.48 8.82
C PHE A 15 -3.23 -17.90 8.14
N VAL A 16 -4.04 -16.90 7.81
CA VAL A 16 -5.28 -17.08 7.03
C VAL A 16 -5.17 -16.23 5.77
N ASN A 17 -5.46 -16.83 4.61
CA ASN A 17 -5.57 -16.08 3.38
C ASN A 17 -7.05 -15.81 3.09
N ASP A 18 -7.43 -14.54 3.09
CA ASP A 18 -8.77 -14.10 2.74
C ASP A 18 -8.70 -13.08 1.61
N LEU A 19 -9.46 -13.32 0.54
CA LEU A 19 -9.49 -12.48 -0.67
C LEU A 19 -8.09 -12.08 -1.18
N GLY A 20 -7.11 -12.96 -1.04
CA GLY A 20 -5.74 -12.72 -1.49
C GLY A 20 -4.86 -11.91 -0.55
N VAL A 21 -5.35 -11.54 0.62
CA VAL A 21 -4.57 -10.94 1.71
C VAL A 21 -4.27 -12.00 2.76
N THR A 22 -3.01 -12.08 3.18
CA THR A 22 -2.58 -12.99 4.25
C THR A 22 -2.62 -12.26 5.58
N PHE A 23 -3.48 -12.75 6.47
CA PHE A 23 -3.64 -12.27 7.84
C PHE A 23 -2.83 -13.15 8.79
N ASP A 24 -2.04 -12.55 9.63
CA ASP A 24 -1.39 -13.21 10.78
C ASP A 24 -2.18 -12.92 12.06
N LYS A 25 -1.93 -13.74 13.10
CA LYS A 25 -2.62 -13.64 14.40
C LYS A 25 -2.56 -12.26 15.05
N HIS A 26 -1.51 -11.49 14.77
CA HIS A 26 -1.27 -10.16 15.35
C HIS A 26 -1.58 -9.01 14.39
N LEU A 27 -2.12 -9.32 13.19
CA LEU A 27 -2.42 -8.35 12.14
C LEU A 27 -1.21 -7.47 11.78
N THR A 28 -0.01 -8.04 11.80
CA THR A 28 1.22 -7.32 11.42
C THR A 28 1.39 -7.20 9.92
N PHE A 29 0.75 -8.10 9.15
CA PHE A 29 0.82 -8.22 7.70
C PHE A 29 2.24 -8.41 7.13
N ASN A 30 3.21 -8.79 7.97
CA ASN A 30 4.58 -8.99 7.52
C ASN A 30 4.67 -10.05 6.42
N GLU A 31 4.02 -11.20 6.61
CA GLU A 31 4.00 -12.29 5.63
C GLU A 31 3.29 -11.88 4.33
N ASN A 32 2.22 -11.10 4.45
CA ASN A 32 1.54 -10.53 3.30
C ASN A 32 2.50 -9.65 2.48
N VAL A 33 3.22 -8.73 3.13
CA VAL A 33 4.18 -7.83 2.46
C VAL A 33 5.30 -8.62 1.78
N VAL A 34 5.84 -9.65 2.44
CA VAL A 34 6.86 -10.54 1.84
C VAL A 34 6.30 -11.22 0.59
N THR A 35 5.11 -11.78 0.69
CA THR A 35 4.46 -12.51 -0.41
C THR A 35 4.20 -11.59 -1.61
N ILE A 36 3.60 -10.42 -1.41
CA ILE A 36 3.29 -9.49 -2.51
C ILE A 36 4.55 -8.91 -3.14
N THR A 37 5.58 -8.58 -2.35
CA THR A 37 6.84 -8.06 -2.88
C THR A 37 7.60 -9.11 -3.69
N ASN A 38 7.62 -10.36 -3.25
CA ASN A 38 8.22 -11.47 -4.00
C ASN A 38 7.50 -11.71 -5.34
N ARG A 39 6.16 -11.72 -5.33
CA ARG A 39 5.36 -11.85 -6.56
C ARG A 39 5.58 -10.66 -7.50
N ALA A 40 5.61 -9.45 -6.96
CA ALA A 40 5.87 -8.24 -7.72
C ALA A 40 7.28 -8.24 -8.35
N CYS A 41 8.31 -8.67 -7.61
CA CYS A 41 9.68 -8.82 -8.12
C CYS A 41 9.78 -9.83 -9.27
N LYS A 42 9.11 -10.99 -9.16
CA LYS A 42 9.05 -12.00 -10.23
C LYS A 42 8.42 -11.43 -11.50
N THR A 43 7.26 -10.73 -11.34
CA THR A 43 6.58 -10.08 -12.47
C THR A 43 7.41 -8.95 -13.07
N LEU A 44 8.09 -8.14 -12.25
CA LEU A 44 8.99 -7.11 -12.71
C LEU A 44 10.14 -7.69 -13.53
N GLY A 45 10.77 -8.76 -13.03
CA GLY A 45 11.82 -9.48 -13.76
C GLY A 45 11.36 -10.01 -15.11
N PHE A 46 10.15 -10.54 -15.20
CA PHE A 46 9.54 -10.96 -16.45
C PHE A 46 9.36 -9.76 -17.42
N ILE A 47 8.72 -8.69 -16.96
CA ILE A 47 8.50 -7.48 -17.79
C ILE A 47 9.82 -6.95 -18.32
N MET A 48 10.85 -6.82 -17.46
CA MET A 48 12.14 -6.27 -17.85
C MET A 48 12.85 -7.11 -18.90
N ARG A 49 12.66 -8.44 -18.91
CA ARG A 49 13.21 -9.33 -19.97
C ARG A 49 12.39 -9.24 -21.25
N SER A 50 11.06 -9.31 -21.15
CA SER A 50 10.17 -9.36 -22.33
C SER A 50 10.03 -8.01 -23.04
N SER A 51 10.35 -6.91 -22.37
CA SER A 51 10.26 -5.55 -22.95
C SER A 51 11.59 -5.02 -23.47
N LYS A 52 12.60 -5.87 -23.68
CA LYS A 52 13.92 -5.42 -24.16
C LYS A 52 13.84 -4.72 -25.51
N ASP A 53 13.03 -5.24 -26.41
CA ASP A 53 12.92 -4.80 -27.80
C ASP A 53 11.84 -3.71 -27.99
N PHE A 54 11.25 -3.22 -26.89
CA PHE A 54 10.26 -2.15 -26.98
C PHE A 54 10.95 -0.82 -27.29
N SER A 55 10.57 -0.21 -28.39
CA SER A 55 11.09 1.09 -28.83
C SER A 55 10.71 2.25 -27.90
N LYS A 56 9.56 2.12 -27.21
CA LYS A 56 9.02 3.16 -26.33
C LYS A 56 9.04 2.72 -24.86
N PHE A 57 9.70 3.49 -24.02
CA PHE A 57 9.78 3.21 -22.59
C PHE A 57 8.42 3.40 -21.87
N GLU A 58 7.52 4.22 -22.40
CA GLU A 58 6.16 4.44 -21.90
C GLU A 58 5.38 3.12 -21.83
N THR A 59 5.57 2.24 -22.82
CA THR A 59 4.97 0.90 -22.83
C THR A 59 5.44 0.08 -21.62
N THR A 60 6.73 0.15 -21.30
CA THR A 60 7.27 -0.54 -20.12
C THR A 60 6.70 0.05 -18.81
N ILE A 61 6.52 1.38 -18.75
CA ILE A 61 5.86 2.03 -17.61
C ILE A 61 4.40 1.59 -17.51
N CYS A 62 3.70 1.47 -18.63
CA CYS A 62 2.30 1.00 -18.65
C CYS A 62 2.21 -0.44 -18.10
N LEU A 63 3.08 -1.35 -18.54
CA LEU A 63 3.14 -2.71 -18.02
C LEU A 63 3.48 -2.76 -16.52
N TYR A 64 4.41 -1.93 -16.07
CA TYR A 64 4.71 -1.80 -14.65
C TYR A 64 3.47 -1.36 -13.86
N LYS A 65 2.77 -0.32 -14.33
CA LYS A 65 1.55 0.18 -13.68
C LYS A 65 0.47 -0.89 -13.61
N ALA A 66 0.27 -1.65 -14.68
CA ALA A 66 -0.80 -2.65 -14.79
C ALA A 66 -0.50 -3.95 -14.04
N LEU A 67 0.72 -4.45 -14.05
CA LEU A 67 1.05 -5.80 -13.61
C LEU A 67 1.84 -5.85 -12.29
N VAL A 68 2.65 -4.84 -11.98
CA VAL A 68 3.49 -4.81 -10.79
C VAL A 68 2.88 -3.93 -9.72
N ARG A 69 2.59 -2.67 -10.05
CA ARG A 69 2.06 -1.69 -9.10
C ARG A 69 0.71 -2.11 -8.52
N THR A 70 -0.20 -2.61 -9.36
CA THR A 70 -1.50 -3.11 -8.92
C THR A 70 -1.38 -4.19 -7.85
N ARG A 71 -0.38 -5.08 -7.95
CA ARG A 71 -0.12 -6.11 -6.93
C ARG A 71 0.39 -5.51 -5.61
N LEU A 72 1.20 -4.44 -5.70
CA LEU A 72 1.75 -3.75 -4.52
C LEU A 72 0.75 -2.82 -3.83
N GLU A 73 -0.37 -2.52 -4.50
CA GLU A 73 -1.41 -1.62 -3.99
C GLU A 73 -2.74 -2.35 -3.69
N TYR A 74 -2.89 -3.59 -4.15
CA TYR A 74 -4.11 -4.36 -3.93
C TYR A 74 -4.45 -4.46 -2.45
N ALA A 75 -5.68 -4.10 -2.09
CA ALA A 75 -6.19 -4.09 -0.72
C ALA A 75 -5.29 -3.35 0.31
N SER A 76 -4.49 -2.38 -0.14
CA SER A 76 -3.54 -1.66 0.72
C SER A 76 -4.20 -0.90 1.87
N ILE A 77 -5.48 -0.61 1.79
CA ILE A 77 -6.27 -0.02 2.88
C ILE A 77 -6.35 -0.97 4.07
N VAL A 78 -6.39 -2.30 3.82
CA VAL A 78 -6.47 -3.32 4.87
C VAL A 78 -5.11 -3.56 5.53
N TRP A 79 -4.06 -3.70 4.71
CA TRP A 79 -2.74 -4.13 5.17
C TRP A 79 -1.68 -3.03 5.18
N ASN A 80 -2.05 -1.76 5.09
CA ASN A 80 -1.10 -0.65 5.00
C ASN A 80 0.08 -0.85 5.97
N PRO A 81 1.35 -0.85 5.47
CA PRO A 81 2.49 -1.19 6.29
C PRO A 81 2.62 -0.25 7.49
N SER A 82 2.61 -0.80 8.69
CA SER A 82 2.81 -0.05 9.94
C SER A 82 4.29 0.19 10.25
N THR A 83 5.20 -0.56 9.62
CA THR A 83 6.63 -0.48 9.88
C THR A 83 7.40 0.12 8.70
N LYS A 84 8.47 0.87 9.00
CA LYS A 84 9.39 1.40 7.97
C LYS A 84 10.00 0.29 7.11
N ILE A 85 10.28 -0.87 7.70
CA ILE A 85 10.87 -2.03 6.99
C ILE A 85 9.93 -2.50 5.89
N ASN A 86 8.65 -2.66 6.18
CA ASN A 86 7.66 -3.12 5.22
C ASN A 86 7.37 -2.07 4.14
N THR A 87 7.31 -0.78 4.52
CA THR A 87 7.19 0.32 3.57
C THR A 87 8.38 0.34 2.61
N GLU A 88 9.61 0.25 3.14
CA GLU A 88 10.83 0.23 2.35
C GLU A 88 10.90 -1.01 1.43
N SER A 89 10.41 -2.16 1.87
CA SER A 89 10.36 -3.38 1.07
C SER A 89 9.51 -3.22 -0.18
N THR A 90 8.35 -2.58 -0.07
CA THR A 90 7.50 -2.26 -1.22
C THR A 90 8.13 -1.21 -2.14
N GLU A 91 8.71 -0.14 -1.57
CA GLU A 91 9.39 0.92 -2.33
C GLU A 91 10.63 0.41 -3.08
N LYS A 92 11.36 -0.57 -2.53
CA LYS A 92 12.52 -1.21 -3.21
C LYS A 92 12.13 -1.80 -4.56
N VAL A 93 10.93 -2.35 -4.71
CA VAL A 93 10.47 -2.91 -6.00
C VAL A 93 10.34 -1.79 -7.03
N GLN A 94 9.72 -0.67 -6.66
CA GLN A 94 9.58 0.49 -7.54
C GLN A 94 10.93 1.12 -7.87
N ARG A 95 11.81 1.27 -6.87
CA ARG A 95 13.16 1.78 -7.06
C ARG A 95 13.98 0.92 -8.04
N ARG A 96 13.85 -0.41 -7.94
CA ARG A 96 14.48 -1.33 -8.88
C ARG A 96 13.97 -1.11 -10.30
N PHE A 97 12.67 -0.96 -10.47
CA PHE A 97 12.06 -0.63 -11.77
C PHE A 97 12.64 0.66 -12.35
N LEU A 98 12.64 1.74 -11.57
CA LEU A 98 13.16 3.04 -12.00
C LEU A 98 14.62 2.98 -12.43
N LYS A 99 15.46 2.28 -11.67
CA LYS A 99 16.88 2.10 -12.01
C LYS A 99 17.06 1.34 -13.32
N CYS A 100 16.25 0.31 -13.57
CA CYS A 100 16.28 -0.41 -14.83
C CYS A 100 15.84 0.45 -16.01
N LEU A 101 14.86 1.36 -15.83
CA LEU A 101 14.46 2.31 -16.85
C LEU A 101 15.58 3.29 -17.19
N VAL A 102 16.21 3.88 -16.16
CA VAL A 102 17.35 4.80 -16.36
C VAL A 102 18.47 4.11 -17.13
N PHE A 103 18.84 2.89 -16.71
CA PHE A 103 19.87 2.11 -17.40
C PHE A 103 19.54 1.89 -18.88
N ARG A 104 18.27 1.65 -19.20
CA ARG A 104 17.85 1.45 -20.61
C ARG A 104 17.90 2.74 -21.43
N LEU A 105 17.57 3.87 -20.84
CA LEU A 105 17.50 5.16 -21.53
C LEU A 105 18.87 5.83 -21.64
N ASP A 106 19.63 5.79 -20.56
CA ASP A 106 20.87 6.57 -20.43
C ASP A 106 22.13 5.69 -20.60
N GLY A 107 21.98 4.36 -20.66
CA GLY A 107 23.10 3.41 -20.73
C GLY A 107 23.91 3.28 -19.44
N VAL A 108 23.61 4.11 -18.43
CA VAL A 108 24.35 4.18 -17.16
C VAL A 108 23.44 3.82 -15.99
N TYR A 109 23.92 2.94 -15.12
CA TYR A 109 23.15 2.56 -13.93
C TYR A 109 23.27 3.65 -12.85
N PRO A 110 22.16 4.12 -12.24
CA PRO A 110 22.21 5.17 -11.24
C PRO A 110 23.10 4.80 -10.05
N GLN A 111 23.94 5.75 -9.62
CA GLN A 111 24.85 5.57 -8.50
C GLN A 111 24.12 5.25 -7.19
N ARG A 112 24.84 4.68 -6.20
CA ARG A 112 24.32 4.49 -4.84
C ARG A 112 24.01 5.86 -4.24
N GLY A 113 22.85 5.98 -3.56
CA GLY A 113 22.44 7.25 -2.94
C GLY A 113 21.64 8.17 -3.86
N PHE A 114 21.39 7.79 -5.10
CA PHE A 114 20.56 8.60 -6.01
C PHE A 114 19.15 8.84 -5.41
N SER A 115 18.67 10.08 -5.50
CA SER A 115 17.36 10.46 -4.99
C SER A 115 16.25 9.77 -5.77
N GLN A 116 15.45 8.94 -5.10
CA GLN A 116 14.28 8.31 -5.70
C GLN A 116 13.27 9.35 -6.18
N GLY A 117 13.13 10.48 -5.48
CA GLY A 117 12.22 11.56 -5.85
C GLY A 117 12.48 12.10 -7.25
N ASN A 118 13.75 12.33 -7.62
CA ASN A 118 14.13 12.80 -8.94
C ASN A 118 13.74 11.81 -10.06
N LEU A 119 13.91 10.50 -9.80
CA LEU A 119 13.50 9.47 -10.75
C LEU A 119 11.99 9.39 -10.90
N LEU A 120 11.27 9.48 -9.78
CA LEU A 120 9.80 9.50 -9.80
C LEU A 120 9.28 10.67 -10.64
N SER A 121 9.80 11.88 -10.41
CA SER A 121 9.43 13.06 -11.17
C SER A 121 9.76 12.92 -12.66
N ARG A 122 10.95 12.38 -13.00
CA ARG A 122 11.37 12.15 -14.40
C ARG A 122 10.39 11.26 -15.16
N PHE A 123 9.82 10.24 -14.51
CA PHE A 123 8.91 9.27 -15.13
C PHE A 123 7.43 9.51 -14.84
N GLY A 124 7.06 10.63 -14.23
CA GLY A 124 5.68 10.94 -13.87
C GLY A 124 5.04 9.89 -12.94
N LEU A 125 5.81 9.39 -11.99
CA LEU A 125 5.36 8.41 -11.01
C LEU A 125 5.35 9.02 -9.61
N MET A 126 4.44 8.54 -8.77
CA MET A 126 4.41 8.84 -7.34
C MET A 126 4.98 7.65 -6.55
N SER A 127 5.48 7.91 -5.34
CA SER A 127 5.86 6.84 -4.42
C SER A 127 4.66 5.97 -4.05
N LEU A 128 4.89 4.71 -3.76
CA LEU A 128 3.82 3.80 -3.33
C LEU A 128 3.23 4.23 -1.98
N GLU A 129 4.06 4.80 -1.10
CA GLU A 129 3.60 5.37 0.17
C GLU A 129 2.60 6.51 -0.06
N THR A 130 2.93 7.49 -0.91
CA THR A 130 2.02 8.59 -1.24
C THR A 130 0.72 8.06 -1.85
N ARG A 131 0.80 7.08 -2.73
CA ARG A 131 -0.37 6.48 -3.35
C ARG A 131 -1.27 5.75 -2.36
N ARG A 132 -0.69 5.04 -1.38
CA ARG A 132 -1.46 4.42 -0.28
C ARG A 132 -2.17 5.47 0.57
N LYS A 133 -1.50 6.59 0.89
CA LYS A 133 -2.14 7.72 1.60
C LYS A 133 -3.32 8.28 0.81
N VAL A 134 -3.16 8.48 -0.50
CA VAL A 134 -4.25 8.93 -1.37
C VAL A 134 -5.39 7.91 -1.41
N ALA A 135 -5.10 6.62 -1.50
CA ALA A 135 -6.12 5.57 -1.46
C ALA A 135 -6.90 5.57 -0.14
N GLY A 136 -6.22 5.77 1.00
CA GLY A 136 -6.87 5.93 2.31
C GLY A 136 -7.79 7.15 2.35
N MET A 137 -7.36 8.30 1.83
CA MET A 137 -8.19 9.51 1.76
C MET A 137 -9.41 9.31 0.84
N LEU A 138 -9.24 8.63 -0.28
CA LEU A 138 -10.36 8.31 -1.18
C LEU A 138 -11.35 7.34 -0.55
N PHE A 139 -10.86 6.37 0.21
CA PHE A 139 -11.71 5.47 0.99
C PHE A 139 -12.53 6.23 2.04
N LEU A 140 -11.88 7.08 2.83
CA LEU A 140 -12.55 7.94 3.81
C LEU A 140 -13.62 8.81 3.15
N ARG A 141 -13.28 9.47 2.04
CA ARG A 141 -14.24 10.25 1.26
C ARG A 141 -15.44 9.42 0.82
N SER A 142 -15.20 8.20 0.31
CA SER A 142 -16.26 7.32 -0.16
C SER A 142 -17.17 6.86 0.98
N LEU A 143 -16.60 6.63 2.16
CA LEU A 143 -17.34 6.31 3.37
C LEU A 143 -18.23 7.49 3.83
N LEU A 144 -17.65 8.70 3.88
CA LEU A 144 -18.38 9.92 4.30
C LEU A 144 -19.50 10.31 3.33
N ASN A 145 -19.33 10.07 2.04
CA ASN A 145 -20.32 10.35 1.01
C ASN A 145 -21.38 9.23 0.84
N GLY A 146 -21.31 8.19 1.67
CA GLY A 146 -22.26 7.05 1.57
C GLY A 146 -22.06 6.15 0.35
N ALA A 147 -20.97 6.32 -0.41
CA ALA A 147 -20.65 5.41 -1.52
C ALA A 147 -20.22 4.01 -1.01
N ILE A 148 -19.74 3.94 0.22
CA ILE A 148 -19.48 2.70 0.96
C ILE A 148 -20.48 2.67 2.12
N ASP A 149 -21.42 1.74 2.07
CA ASP A 149 -22.41 1.54 3.13
C ASP A 149 -21.81 0.69 4.25
N ASN A 150 -21.20 1.36 5.24
CA ASN A 150 -20.70 0.71 6.44
C ASN A 150 -20.93 1.61 7.67
N PRO A 151 -22.13 1.50 8.29
CA PRO A 151 -22.50 2.32 9.45
C PRO A 151 -21.57 2.14 10.65
N LYS A 152 -21.00 0.93 10.83
CA LYS A 152 -20.08 0.66 11.95
C LYS A 152 -18.77 1.42 11.81
N LEU A 153 -18.22 1.50 10.60
CA LEU A 153 -17.01 2.31 10.35
C LEU A 153 -17.31 3.81 10.42
N LEU A 154 -18.45 4.22 9.88
CA LEU A 154 -18.86 5.63 9.94
C LEU A 154 -19.05 6.12 11.38
N ALA A 155 -19.58 5.29 12.27
CA ALA A 155 -19.75 5.59 13.68
C ALA A 155 -18.42 5.77 14.46
N GLN A 156 -17.30 5.28 13.92
CA GLN A 156 -15.97 5.47 14.52
C GLN A 156 -15.36 6.84 14.18
N ILE A 157 -15.93 7.54 13.20
CA ILE A 157 -15.44 8.85 12.79
C ILE A 157 -16.12 9.91 13.67
N THR A 158 -15.34 10.53 14.54
CA THR A 158 -15.84 11.58 15.44
C THR A 158 -15.63 12.96 14.83
N TYR A 159 -16.74 13.66 14.57
CA TYR A 159 -16.70 15.04 14.11
C TYR A 159 -16.42 15.99 15.27
N ARG A 160 -15.55 16.95 15.02
CA ARG A 160 -15.29 18.04 15.96
C ARG A 160 -16.31 19.16 15.77
N ILE A 161 -17.27 19.25 16.67
CA ILE A 161 -18.23 20.36 16.69
C ILE A 161 -17.55 21.55 17.39
N GLN A 162 -17.29 22.61 16.63
CA GLN A 162 -16.72 23.84 17.22
C GLN A 162 -17.81 24.61 17.98
N THR A 163 -17.72 24.63 19.29
CA THR A 163 -18.62 25.42 20.16
C THR A 163 -18.16 26.87 20.29
N ILE A 164 -16.90 27.17 20.01
CA ILE A 164 -16.30 28.51 20.10
C ILE A 164 -15.50 28.79 18.82
N ARG A 165 -15.52 30.03 18.33
CA ARG A 165 -14.68 30.48 17.23
C ARG A 165 -13.20 30.38 17.62
N SER A 166 -12.56 29.26 17.35
CA SER A 166 -11.13 29.01 17.55
C SER A 166 -10.36 29.11 16.25
N ARG A 167 -9.04 29.32 16.34
CA ARG A 167 -8.12 29.26 15.17
C ARG A 167 -7.97 27.85 14.61
N ASN A 168 -8.30 26.83 15.39
CA ASN A 168 -8.26 25.44 14.97
C ASN A 168 -9.51 25.11 14.15
N LYS A 169 -9.30 24.74 12.87
CA LYS A 169 -10.37 24.41 11.91
C LYS A 169 -10.46 22.91 11.61
N ASP A 170 -9.85 22.07 12.47
CA ASP A 170 -9.91 20.62 12.27
C ASP A 170 -11.37 20.14 12.33
N LEU A 171 -11.77 19.42 11.31
CA LEU A 171 -13.12 18.89 11.16
C LEU A 171 -13.34 17.60 11.96
N PHE A 172 -12.26 16.88 12.24
CA PHE A 172 -12.31 15.58 12.91
C PHE A 172 -11.57 15.62 14.23
N TYR A 173 -12.05 14.82 15.16
CA TYR A 173 -11.32 14.53 16.39
C TYR A 173 -10.38 13.36 16.12
N VAL A 174 -9.08 13.59 16.25
CA VAL A 174 -8.05 12.55 16.05
C VAL A 174 -7.53 12.15 17.43
N ASP A 175 -7.77 10.89 17.78
CA ASP A 175 -7.23 10.32 19.01
C ASP A 175 -5.71 10.19 18.92
N LYS A 176 -5.01 10.45 20.04
CA LYS A 176 -3.57 10.23 20.11
C LYS A 176 -3.27 8.73 20.05
N SER A 177 -2.94 8.27 18.87
CA SER A 177 -2.59 6.87 18.65
C SER A 177 -1.25 6.52 19.30
N ARG A 178 -1.23 5.43 20.07
CA ARG A 178 0.00 4.94 20.74
C ARG A 178 0.78 3.95 19.87
N THR A 179 0.19 3.45 18.80
CA THR A 179 0.82 2.42 17.94
C THR A 179 0.88 2.88 16.49
N ASN A 180 1.93 2.45 15.77
CA ASN A 180 2.09 2.75 14.35
C ASN A 180 0.95 2.18 13.49
N SER A 181 0.32 1.11 13.92
CA SER A 181 -0.82 0.51 13.22
C SER A 181 -2.02 1.45 13.24
N LEU A 182 -2.33 2.06 14.38
CA LEU A 182 -3.42 3.04 14.50
C LEU A 182 -3.10 4.33 13.73
N VAL A 183 -1.87 4.84 13.83
CA VAL A 183 -1.45 6.05 13.07
C VAL A 183 -1.63 5.88 11.55
N ASN A 184 -1.46 4.67 11.03
CA ASN A 184 -1.57 4.37 9.60
C ASN A 184 -2.96 3.85 9.20
N SER A 185 -3.91 3.81 10.12
CA SER A 185 -5.29 3.46 9.81
C SER A 185 -5.95 4.56 8.97
N PRO A 186 -6.78 4.24 7.97
CA PRO A 186 -7.47 5.23 7.15
C PRO A 186 -8.56 6.02 7.92
N ILE A 187 -8.86 5.63 9.16
CA ILE A 187 -9.91 6.24 10.00
C ILE A 187 -9.32 6.93 11.25
N SER A 188 -8.02 6.79 11.51
CA SER A 188 -7.33 7.43 12.64
C SER A 188 -6.89 8.86 12.36
#